data_cd48156a554a7ea5a6985d0270d36782
#
_entry.id   cd48156a554a7ea5a6985d0270d36782
#
_cell.length_a   1.000
_cell.length_b   1.000
_cell.length_c   1.000
_cell.angle_alpha   90.00
_cell.angle_beta   90.00
_cell.angle_gamma   90.00
#
_symmetry.space_group_name_H-M   'P 1'
#
loop_
_entity.id
_entity.type
_entity.pdbx_description
1 polymer ?
#
loop_
_entity_poly.entity_id
_entity_poly.type
_entity_poly.pdbx_seq_one_letter_code
_entity_poly.pdbx_strand_id
1 'polypeptide(L)'
;MTTRQDYITAIGQFVQGEIPLGEADKILAINVALKTHSRHKPLIVVEDESGDAGFDYDIADLASWSDGFSVIRQVEYPVDDDDETPDILQDDAWMIYETPAGKVLRFLDNSPAATESFRATYTALHTCTDAACTVKTFDEEAVQALAAGFFCEMLATFYAQSGDSTIGADSVDHKSKAAEYSGRARAYKKIYYDHIGAKEGSPGAASVTRDQDAPGTWGDKLTHKQKYR
;
A
#
# COMPACT_ATOMS: atom_id res chain seq x y z
N MET A 1 18.65 -0.55 -6.21
CA MET A 1 17.47 -0.36 -5.31
C MET A 1 17.42 1.11 -4.97
N THR A 2 16.29 1.73 -5.17
CA THR A 2 16.05 3.14 -4.88
C THR A 2 15.90 3.33 -3.37
N THR A 3 16.43 4.41 -2.85
CA THR A 3 16.44 4.74 -1.42
C THR A 3 15.56 5.97 -1.13
N ARG A 4 15.29 6.24 0.13
CA ARG A 4 14.58 7.47 0.52
C ARG A 4 15.32 8.72 0.07
N GLN A 5 16.65 8.70 0.08
CA GLN A 5 17.46 9.82 -0.39
C GLN A 5 17.29 10.11 -1.89
N ASP A 6 17.08 9.06 -2.70
CA ASP A 6 16.79 9.24 -4.12
C ASP A 6 15.46 9.93 -4.34
N TYR A 7 14.42 9.60 -3.54
CA TYR A 7 13.13 10.29 -3.56
C TYR A 7 13.24 11.76 -3.12
N ILE A 8 14.01 12.05 -2.05
CA ILE A 8 14.28 13.42 -1.59
C ILE A 8 14.96 14.23 -2.69
N THR A 9 15.93 13.63 -3.37
CA THR A 9 16.65 14.24 -4.49
C THR A 9 15.72 14.49 -5.67
N ALA A 10 14.90 13.50 -6.04
CA ALA A 10 13.91 13.62 -7.11
C ALA A 10 12.91 14.75 -6.82
N ILE A 11 12.36 14.84 -5.61
CA ILE A 11 11.48 15.96 -5.22
C ILE A 11 12.20 17.30 -5.40
N GLY A 12 13.48 17.40 -5.01
CA GLY A 12 14.29 18.61 -5.24
C GLY A 12 14.44 18.97 -6.71
N GLN A 13 14.54 17.98 -7.60
CA GLN A 13 14.61 18.19 -9.05
C GLN A 13 13.26 18.59 -9.66
N PHE A 14 12.15 18.01 -9.19
CA PHE A 14 10.81 18.39 -9.62
C PHE A 14 10.43 19.81 -9.17
N VAL A 15 10.85 20.20 -7.96
CA VAL A 15 10.47 21.46 -7.33
C VAL A 15 11.68 22.39 -7.27
N GLN A 16 12.20 22.79 -8.44
CA GLN A 16 13.34 23.70 -8.53
C GLN A 16 13.02 25.08 -7.95
N GLY A 17 13.98 25.69 -7.26
CA GLY A 17 13.89 27.03 -6.72
C GLY A 17 14.25 27.11 -5.24
N GLU A 18 14.10 28.30 -4.66
CA GLU A 18 14.27 28.53 -3.22
C GLU A 18 13.07 27.95 -2.45
N ILE A 19 13.32 26.92 -1.65
CA ILE A 19 12.27 26.12 -0.99
C ILE A 19 12.31 26.40 0.50
N PRO A 20 11.25 26.97 1.09
CA PRO A 20 11.20 27.27 2.53
C PRO A 20 10.96 26.04 3.42
N LEU A 21 10.54 24.90 2.83
CA LEU A 21 10.28 23.66 3.53
C LEU A 21 11.52 22.76 3.55
N GLY A 22 11.71 22.05 4.65
CA GLY A 22 12.89 21.22 4.89
C GLY A 22 12.78 19.78 4.39
N GLU A 23 13.79 18.99 4.74
CA GLU A 23 13.85 17.57 4.41
C GLU A 23 12.75 16.76 5.12
N ALA A 24 12.39 17.13 6.35
CA ALA A 24 11.31 16.48 7.09
C ALA A 24 9.96 16.56 6.35
N ASP A 25 9.70 17.69 5.69
CA ASP A 25 8.48 17.90 4.90
C ASP A 25 8.50 17.04 3.63
N LYS A 26 9.66 16.87 3.00
CA LYS A 26 9.83 15.95 1.87
C LYS A 26 9.57 14.50 2.28
N ILE A 27 10.10 14.07 3.44
CA ILE A 27 9.86 12.74 4.00
C ILE A 27 8.37 12.54 4.28
N LEU A 28 7.68 13.54 4.83
CA LEU A 28 6.24 13.47 5.03
C LEU A 28 5.48 13.29 3.71
N ALA A 29 5.85 14.07 2.68
CA ALA A 29 5.25 13.95 1.35
C ALA A 29 5.47 12.56 0.73
N ILE A 30 6.69 11.98 0.90
CA ILE A 30 7.01 10.60 0.48
C ILE A 30 6.11 9.60 1.19
N ASN A 31 5.97 9.70 2.51
CA ASN A 31 5.15 8.78 3.29
C ASN A 31 3.67 8.83 2.87
N VAL A 32 3.13 10.02 2.57
CA VAL A 32 1.77 10.17 2.06
C VAL A 32 1.63 9.55 0.67
N ALA A 33 2.62 9.74 -0.20
CA ALA A 33 2.65 9.16 -1.53
C ALA A 33 2.68 7.62 -1.47
N LEU A 34 3.52 7.03 -0.61
CA LEU A 34 3.62 5.60 -0.42
C LEU A 34 2.30 5.00 0.11
N LYS A 35 1.66 5.64 1.09
CA LYS A 35 0.34 5.23 1.58
C LYS A 35 -0.72 5.28 0.48
N THR A 36 -0.69 6.32 -0.35
CA THR A 36 -1.61 6.45 -1.49
C THR A 36 -1.34 5.36 -2.53
N HIS A 37 -0.06 5.12 -2.85
CA HIS A 37 0.34 4.06 -3.77
C HIS A 37 -0.07 2.66 -3.25
N SER A 38 0.13 2.39 -1.97
CA SER A 38 -0.28 1.12 -1.34
C SER A 38 -1.78 0.83 -1.46
N ARG A 39 -2.62 1.87 -1.45
CA ARG A 39 -4.07 1.69 -1.64
C ARG A 39 -4.43 1.24 -3.07
N HIS A 40 -3.64 1.66 -4.06
CA HIS A 40 -3.88 1.28 -5.46
C HIS A 40 -3.15 0.01 -5.85
N LYS A 41 -1.92 -0.14 -5.38
CA LYS A 41 -1.04 -1.28 -5.65
C LYS A 41 -0.38 -1.69 -4.33
N PRO A 42 -1.02 -2.50 -3.49
CA PRO A 42 -0.44 -2.96 -2.23
C PRO A 42 0.80 -3.82 -2.48
N LEU A 43 1.75 -3.76 -1.56
CA LEU A 43 2.85 -4.72 -1.50
C LEU A 43 2.28 -6.10 -1.14
N ILE A 44 2.65 -7.11 -1.90
CA ILE A 44 2.34 -8.50 -1.56
C ILE A 44 3.54 -9.06 -0.82
N VAL A 45 3.33 -9.53 0.38
CA VAL A 45 4.33 -10.18 1.24
C VAL A 45 3.94 -11.64 1.39
N VAL A 46 4.93 -12.49 1.33
CA VAL A 46 4.83 -13.93 1.58
C VAL A 46 5.74 -14.22 2.77
N GLU A 47 5.21 -14.84 3.80
CA GLU A 47 5.92 -15.09 5.05
C GLU A 47 5.56 -16.47 5.60
N ASP A 48 6.58 -17.18 6.06
CA ASP A 48 6.42 -18.51 6.64
C ASP A 48 6.42 -18.40 8.16
N GLU A 49 5.39 -18.97 8.78
CA GLU A 49 5.22 -19.02 10.22
C GLU A 49 5.27 -20.46 10.71
N SER A 50 5.88 -20.67 11.88
CA SER A 50 5.98 -21.99 12.50
C SER A 50 4.69 -22.34 13.20
N GLY A 51 4.22 -23.57 13.03
CA GLY A 51 3.12 -24.13 13.80
C GLY A 51 3.49 -24.29 15.28
N ASP A 52 2.48 -24.24 16.13
CA ASP A 52 2.58 -24.50 17.58
C ASP A 52 1.56 -25.54 18.06
N ALA A 53 0.89 -26.23 17.13
CA ALA A 53 -0.23 -27.13 17.33
C ALA A 53 -1.51 -26.42 17.88
N GLY A 54 -1.55 -25.10 17.85
CA GLY A 54 -2.72 -24.29 18.14
C GLY A 54 -3.55 -24.00 16.88
N PHE A 55 -4.76 -23.51 17.10
CA PHE A 55 -5.62 -23.06 16.00
C PHE A 55 -5.49 -21.56 15.72
N ASP A 56 -4.97 -20.79 16.67
CA ASP A 56 -4.92 -19.33 16.64
C ASP A 56 -3.47 -18.84 16.57
N TYR A 57 -3.16 -18.08 15.54
CA TYR A 57 -1.85 -17.46 15.31
C TYR A 57 -2.02 -15.94 15.31
N ASP A 58 -1.25 -15.24 16.12
CA ASP A 58 -1.33 -13.78 16.19
C ASP A 58 -0.86 -13.16 14.87
N ILE A 59 -1.74 -12.43 14.21
CA ILE A 59 -1.37 -11.74 12.96
C ILE A 59 -0.41 -10.57 13.17
N ALA A 60 -0.23 -10.12 14.42
CA ALA A 60 0.77 -9.11 14.75
C ALA A 60 2.21 -9.66 14.67
N ASP A 61 2.39 -10.99 14.68
CA ASP A 61 3.69 -11.63 14.47
C ASP A 61 4.17 -11.55 13.01
N LEU A 62 3.25 -11.33 12.06
CA LEU A 62 3.61 -11.08 10.66
C LEU A 62 4.34 -9.74 10.53
N ALA A 63 5.62 -9.80 10.12
CA ALA A 63 6.57 -8.68 10.22
C ALA A 63 6.15 -7.38 9.51
N SER A 64 5.40 -7.50 8.40
CA SER A 64 4.93 -6.37 7.60
C SER A 64 3.43 -6.09 7.75
N TRP A 65 2.78 -6.70 8.72
CA TRP A 65 1.35 -6.48 8.94
C TRP A 65 1.06 -5.05 9.36
N SER A 66 0.04 -4.47 8.75
CA SER A 66 -0.46 -3.12 9.07
C SER A 66 -1.95 -3.20 9.39
N ASP A 67 -2.29 -3.07 10.68
CA ASP A 67 -3.69 -3.16 11.11
C ASP A 67 -4.57 -2.11 10.43
N GLY A 68 -5.76 -2.52 10.02
CA GLY A 68 -6.69 -1.68 9.25
C GLY A 68 -6.35 -1.53 7.75
N PHE A 69 -5.23 -2.10 7.28
CA PHE A 69 -4.86 -2.09 5.87
C PHE A 69 -4.60 -3.49 5.32
N SER A 70 -3.81 -4.29 6.03
CA SER A 70 -3.39 -5.61 5.56
C SER A 70 -4.56 -6.59 5.53
N VAL A 71 -4.57 -7.43 4.50
CA VAL A 71 -5.55 -8.49 4.28
C VAL A 71 -4.79 -9.74 3.86
N ILE A 72 -5.04 -10.87 4.52
CA ILE A 72 -4.54 -12.17 4.08
C ILE A 72 -5.27 -12.52 2.79
N ARG A 73 -4.51 -12.94 1.79
CA ARG A 73 -5.04 -13.34 0.48
C ARG A 73 -5.06 -14.83 0.30
N GLN A 74 -4.09 -15.52 0.91
CA GLN A 74 -3.88 -16.93 0.71
C GLN A 74 -3.13 -17.49 1.90
N VAL A 75 -3.45 -18.68 2.29
CA VAL A 75 -2.72 -19.49 3.28
C VAL A 75 -2.38 -20.82 2.63
N GLU A 76 -1.12 -21.22 2.72
CA GLU A 76 -0.62 -22.52 2.27
C GLU A 76 -0.27 -23.34 3.51
N TYR A 77 -0.77 -24.57 3.57
CA TYR A 77 -0.47 -25.49 4.66
C TYR A 77 -0.82 -26.94 4.27
N PRO A 78 0.09 -27.91 4.57
CA PRO A 78 1.46 -27.70 5.04
C PRO A 78 2.36 -27.06 3.97
N VAL A 79 3.44 -26.38 4.40
CA VAL A 79 4.46 -25.89 3.49
C VAL A 79 5.46 -27.02 3.24
N ASP A 80 5.56 -27.43 1.98
CA ASP A 80 6.58 -28.34 1.50
C ASP A 80 7.18 -27.78 0.19
N ASP A 81 8.42 -27.30 0.28
CA ASP A 81 9.10 -26.70 -0.88
C ASP A 81 9.51 -27.75 -1.93
N ASP A 82 9.42 -29.05 -1.63
CA ASP A 82 9.72 -30.16 -2.54
C ASP A 82 8.49 -30.63 -3.32
N ASP A 83 7.29 -30.19 -2.97
CA ASP A 83 6.07 -30.55 -3.66
C ASP A 83 5.91 -29.79 -5.00
N GLU A 84 5.44 -30.53 -6.05
CA GLU A 84 5.20 -29.92 -7.36
C GLU A 84 4.07 -28.88 -7.34
N THR A 85 3.15 -28.98 -6.39
CA THR A 85 2.00 -28.07 -6.25
C THR A 85 1.81 -27.68 -4.80
N PRO A 86 1.73 -26.36 -4.49
CA PRO A 86 1.51 -25.91 -3.11
C PRO A 86 0.09 -26.28 -2.63
N ASP A 87 -0.02 -26.70 -1.37
CA ASP A 87 -1.28 -26.99 -0.71
C ASP A 87 -1.95 -25.72 -0.18
N ILE A 88 -2.68 -25.05 -1.10
CA ILE A 88 -3.40 -23.82 -0.79
C ILE A 88 -4.71 -24.17 -0.09
N LEU A 89 -4.90 -23.64 1.11
CA LEU A 89 -6.14 -23.79 1.86
C LEU A 89 -7.28 -23.01 1.19
N GLN A 90 -8.45 -23.63 1.19
CA GLN A 90 -9.68 -22.95 0.75
C GLN A 90 -10.07 -21.86 1.73
N ASP A 91 -10.81 -20.85 1.26
CA ASP A 91 -11.21 -19.67 2.07
C ASP A 91 -12.09 -20.03 3.28
N ASP A 92 -12.67 -21.21 3.32
CA ASP A 92 -13.47 -21.74 4.42
C ASP A 92 -12.66 -22.58 5.44
N ALA A 93 -11.38 -22.85 5.19
CA ALA A 93 -10.50 -23.58 6.09
C ALA A 93 -9.81 -22.69 7.14
N TRP A 94 -9.85 -21.39 6.98
CA TRP A 94 -9.26 -20.42 7.88
C TRP A 94 -10.08 -19.11 7.91
N MET A 95 -9.87 -18.31 8.97
CA MET A 95 -10.51 -16.98 9.07
C MET A 95 -9.68 -16.03 9.92
N ILE A 96 -9.88 -14.73 9.74
CA ILE A 96 -9.43 -13.74 10.71
C ILE A 96 -10.47 -13.64 11.81
N TYR A 97 -10.05 -13.95 13.03
CA TYR A 97 -10.91 -13.95 14.21
C TYR A 97 -10.45 -12.86 15.19
N GLU A 98 -11.38 -12.05 15.68
CA GLU A 98 -11.09 -11.04 16.70
C GLU A 98 -11.25 -11.63 18.10
N THR A 99 -10.18 -11.60 18.88
CA THR A 99 -10.15 -11.96 20.29
C THR A 99 -10.05 -10.69 21.16
N PRO A 100 -10.30 -10.77 22.47
CA PRO A 100 -10.04 -9.64 23.36
C PRO A 100 -8.57 -9.20 23.41
N ALA A 101 -7.64 -10.08 23.01
CA ALA A 101 -6.20 -9.79 22.95
C ALA A 101 -5.76 -9.18 21.62
N GLY A 102 -6.51 -9.40 20.54
CA GLY A 102 -6.16 -8.93 19.19
C GLY A 102 -6.78 -9.79 18.10
N LYS A 103 -6.36 -9.55 16.87
CA LYS A 103 -6.77 -10.35 15.72
C LYS A 103 -5.82 -11.52 15.54
N VAL A 104 -6.40 -12.68 15.25
CA VAL A 104 -5.66 -13.92 14.99
C VAL A 104 -6.06 -14.52 13.66
N LEU A 105 -5.14 -15.19 13.01
CA LEU A 105 -5.43 -16.15 11.95
C LEU A 105 -5.85 -17.45 12.62
N ARG A 106 -7.10 -17.85 12.44
CA ARG A 106 -7.65 -19.08 13.00
C ARG A 106 -7.81 -20.12 11.90
N PHE A 107 -7.21 -21.28 12.10
CA PHE A 107 -7.47 -22.48 11.31
C PHE A 107 -8.77 -23.14 11.81
N LEU A 108 -9.60 -23.63 10.90
CA LEU A 108 -10.92 -24.18 11.27
C LEU A 108 -10.91 -25.71 11.33
N ASP A 109 -10.14 -26.37 10.49
CA ASP A 109 -10.13 -27.82 10.39
C ASP A 109 -8.83 -28.46 10.90
N ASN A 110 -7.69 -28.07 10.35
CA ASN A 110 -6.39 -28.66 10.68
C ASN A 110 -5.47 -27.56 11.25
N SER A 111 -4.95 -27.78 12.46
CA SER A 111 -3.97 -26.87 13.04
C SER A 111 -2.56 -27.28 12.63
N PRO A 112 -1.68 -26.33 12.27
CA PRO A 112 -0.27 -26.59 12.01
C PRO A 112 0.42 -27.20 13.22
N ALA A 113 1.03 -28.40 13.06
CA ALA A 113 1.79 -29.03 14.12
C ALA A 113 3.07 -28.24 14.44
N ALA A 114 3.62 -28.43 15.65
CA ALA A 114 4.82 -27.70 16.09
C ALA A 114 6.09 -27.94 15.24
N THR A 115 6.07 -28.94 14.36
CA THR A 115 7.16 -29.26 13.42
C THR A 115 6.88 -28.85 12.00
N GLU A 116 5.73 -28.24 11.75
CA GLU A 116 5.28 -27.83 10.43
C GLU A 116 5.23 -26.30 10.36
N SER A 117 5.20 -25.79 9.14
CA SER A 117 5.04 -24.36 8.87
C SER A 117 3.82 -24.12 8.00
N PHE A 118 3.24 -22.97 8.13
CA PHE A 118 2.28 -22.44 7.15
C PHE A 118 2.82 -21.16 6.54
N ARG A 119 2.40 -20.87 5.31
CA ARG A 119 2.82 -19.71 4.55
C ARG A 119 1.64 -18.78 4.35
N ALA A 120 1.76 -17.56 4.85
CA ALA A 120 0.74 -16.54 4.68
C ALA A 120 1.14 -15.56 3.56
N THR A 121 0.26 -15.38 2.58
CA THR A 121 0.39 -14.32 1.57
C THR A 121 -0.59 -13.20 1.92
N TYR A 122 -0.07 -12.00 2.16
CA TYR A 122 -0.90 -10.89 2.58
C TYR A 122 -0.47 -9.55 1.95
N THR A 123 -1.34 -8.55 2.07
CA THR A 123 -1.05 -7.20 1.60
C THR A 123 -0.37 -6.39 2.69
N ALA A 124 0.64 -5.59 2.32
CA ALA A 124 1.35 -4.68 3.22
C ALA A 124 1.49 -3.28 2.61
N LEU A 125 1.80 -2.31 3.46
CA LEU A 125 2.12 -0.96 3.01
C LEU A 125 3.51 -0.94 2.36
N HIS A 126 3.65 -0.16 1.30
CA HIS A 126 4.98 0.19 0.80
C HIS A 126 5.73 1.06 1.80
N THR A 127 7.00 0.76 1.97
CA THR A 127 7.93 1.50 2.82
C THR A 127 9.13 1.98 2.01
N CYS A 128 9.73 3.07 2.46
CA CYS A 128 10.96 3.57 1.87
C CYS A 128 11.88 4.03 3.01
N THR A 129 12.99 3.32 3.15
CA THR A 129 14.02 3.56 4.16
C THR A 129 15.28 4.12 3.51
N ASP A 130 16.29 4.43 4.32
CA ASP A 130 17.60 4.86 3.82
C ASP A 130 18.35 3.71 3.13
N ALA A 131 17.94 2.45 3.40
CA ALA A 131 18.54 1.27 2.79
C ALA A 131 17.85 0.89 1.47
N ALA A 132 16.53 0.87 1.44
CA ALA A 132 15.75 0.45 0.26
C ALA A 132 14.30 0.94 0.32
N CYS A 133 13.68 1.05 -0.85
CA CYS A 133 12.25 1.22 -1.02
C CYS A 133 11.61 -0.05 -1.58
N THR A 134 10.41 -0.37 -1.15
CA THR A 134 9.66 -1.56 -1.61
C THR A 134 8.85 -1.31 -2.88
N VAL A 135 8.81 -0.07 -3.38
CA VAL A 135 8.14 0.27 -4.64
C VAL A 135 8.84 -0.41 -5.79
N LYS A 136 8.07 -0.99 -6.71
CA LYS A 136 8.64 -1.63 -7.91
C LYS A 136 9.25 -0.58 -8.83
N THR A 137 10.38 -0.89 -9.45
CA THR A 137 11.13 0.03 -10.33
C THR A 137 10.24 0.65 -11.42
N PHE A 138 9.28 -0.11 -11.94
CA PHE A 138 8.33 0.39 -12.94
C PHE A 138 7.43 1.54 -12.42
N ASP A 139 7.11 1.55 -11.13
CA ASP A 139 6.22 2.54 -10.51
C ASP A 139 6.99 3.68 -9.82
N GLU A 140 8.33 3.57 -9.67
CA GLU A 140 9.16 4.51 -8.90
C GLU A 140 9.01 5.96 -9.37
N GLU A 141 9.12 6.21 -10.66
CA GLU A 141 9.02 7.57 -11.23
C GLU A 141 7.64 8.19 -10.96
N ALA A 142 6.59 7.39 -11.12
CA ALA A 142 5.23 7.85 -10.86
C ALA A 142 5.01 8.17 -9.38
N VAL A 143 5.55 7.35 -8.46
CA VAL A 143 5.46 7.60 -7.02
C VAL A 143 6.31 8.81 -6.60
N GLN A 144 7.47 9.02 -7.23
CA GLN A 144 8.27 10.23 -7.03
C GLN A 144 7.52 11.49 -7.47
N ALA A 145 6.85 11.43 -8.63
CA ALA A 145 6.00 12.53 -9.10
C ALA A 145 4.83 12.78 -8.13
N LEU A 146 4.20 11.73 -7.62
CA LEU A 146 3.14 11.85 -6.61
C LEU A 146 3.66 12.52 -5.32
N ALA A 147 4.84 12.13 -4.84
CA ALA A 147 5.46 12.74 -3.66
C ALA A 147 5.79 14.22 -3.91
N ALA A 148 6.31 14.56 -5.09
CA ALA A 148 6.51 15.96 -5.50
C ALA A 148 5.18 16.74 -5.55
N GLY A 149 4.09 16.09 -5.96
CA GLY A 149 2.75 16.67 -5.95
C GLY A 149 2.29 17.04 -4.53
N PHE A 150 2.42 16.12 -3.57
CA PHE A 150 2.10 16.39 -2.16
C PHE A 150 3.00 17.47 -1.56
N PHE A 151 4.29 17.45 -1.89
CA PHE A 151 5.21 18.48 -1.41
C PHE A 151 4.85 19.88 -1.98
N CYS A 152 4.42 19.95 -3.25
CA CYS A 152 3.91 21.20 -3.84
C CYS A 152 2.63 21.70 -3.16
N GLU A 153 1.74 20.82 -2.68
CA GLU A 153 0.56 21.23 -1.89
C GLU A 153 0.97 21.84 -0.54
N MET A 154 1.98 21.28 0.11
CA MET A 154 2.53 21.84 1.34
C MET A 154 3.12 23.23 1.10
N LEU A 155 3.88 23.42 0.00
CA LEU A 155 4.41 24.72 -0.42
C LEU A 155 3.28 25.72 -0.76
N ALA A 156 2.25 25.30 -1.47
CA ALA A 156 1.10 26.14 -1.78
C ALA A 156 0.40 26.63 -0.49
N THR A 157 0.27 25.74 0.49
CA THR A 157 -0.31 26.08 1.82
C THR A 157 0.60 27.07 2.56
N PHE A 158 1.91 26.83 2.55
CA PHE A 158 2.88 27.74 3.19
C PHE A 158 2.79 29.15 2.61
N TYR A 159 2.80 29.30 1.28
CA TYR A 159 2.72 30.60 0.64
C TYR A 159 1.34 31.26 0.78
N ALA A 160 0.27 30.49 0.86
CA ALA A 160 -1.07 31.02 1.12
C ALA A 160 -1.21 31.62 2.53
N GLN A 161 -0.46 31.08 3.51
CA GLN A 161 -0.46 31.57 4.89
C GLN A 161 0.52 32.74 5.11
N SER A 162 1.52 32.89 4.25
CA SER A 162 2.46 34.01 4.30
C SER A 162 1.70 35.25 3.83
N GLY A 163 1.20 36.04 4.76
CA GLY A 163 0.46 37.27 4.45
C GLY A 163 1.27 38.22 3.56
N ASP A 164 0.59 38.95 2.69
CA ASP A 164 1.21 40.01 1.90
C ASP A 164 1.93 40.99 2.83
N SER A 165 3.23 41.06 2.77
CA SER A 165 4.00 42.13 3.38
C SER A 165 3.64 43.42 2.65
N THR A 166 2.76 44.23 3.25
CA THR A 166 2.30 45.52 2.71
C THR A 166 3.32 46.65 2.87
N ILE A 167 4.57 46.35 3.18
CA ILE A 167 5.63 47.36 3.32
C ILE A 167 6.51 47.31 2.07
N GLY A 168 6.34 48.36 1.27
CA GLY A 168 6.90 48.58 -0.04
C GLY A 168 8.38 48.26 -0.23
N ALA A 169 8.64 47.74 -1.36
CA ALA A 169 9.76 47.64 -2.25
C ALA A 169 10.04 46.22 -2.78
N ASP A 170 9.49 45.15 -2.20
CA ASP A 170 9.63 43.81 -2.76
C ASP A 170 8.27 43.10 -2.72
N SER A 171 7.42 43.45 -3.68
CA SER A 171 6.10 42.81 -3.85
C SER A 171 6.27 41.44 -4.51
N VAL A 172 6.82 40.49 -3.78
CA VAL A 172 6.70 39.08 -4.19
C VAL A 172 5.24 38.68 -3.97
N ASP A 173 4.51 38.50 -5.07
CA ASP A 173 3.12 38.08 -5.07
C ASP A 173 3.03 36.62 -4.57
N HIS A 174 2.89 36.46 -3.25
CA HIS A 174 2.75 35.15 -2.61
C HIS A 174 1.49 34.41 -3.07
N LYS A 175 0.43 35.10 -3.50
CA LYS A 175 -0.76 34.48 -4.07
C LYS A 175 -0.47 33.84 -5.41
N SER A 176 0.39 34.46 -6.23
CA SER A 176 0.87 33.89 -7.49
C SER A 176 1.67 32.62 -7.24
N LYS A 177 2.59 32.62 -6.25
CA LYS A 177 3.37 31.42 -5.88
C LYS A 177 2.49 30.29 -5.37
N ALA A 178 1.51 30.58 -4.51
CA ALA A 178 0.56 29.56 -4.00
C ALA A 178 -0.23 28.93 -5.17
N ALA A 179 -0.71 29.74 -6.10
CA ALA A 179 -1.42 29.24 -7.28
C ALA A 179 -0.52 28.41 -8.21
N GLU A 180 0.75 28.82 -8.40
CA GLU A 180 1.74 28.11 -9.20
C GLU A 180 2.01 26.71 -8.61
N TYR A 181 2.32 26.62 -7.30
CA TYR A 181 2.56 25.32 -6.66
C TYR A 181 1.31 24.44 -6.65
N SER A 182 0.13 25.02 -6.49
CA SER A 182 -1.14 24.29 -6.63
C SER A 182 -1.32 23.70 -8.04
N GLY A 183 -0.94 24.47 -9.08
CA GLY A 183 -0.94 23.99 -10.45
C GLY A 183 0.05 22.86 -10.69
N ARG A 184 1.29 22.99 -10.20
CA ARG A 184 2.32 21.94 -10.27
C ARG A 184 1.89 20.67 -9.53
N ALA A 185 1.28 20.80 -8.33
CA ALA A 185 0.76 19.69 -7.57
C ALA A 185 -0.23 18.83 -8.37
N ARG A 186 -1.19 19.48 -9.05
CA ARG A 186 -2.16 18.79 -9.90
C ARG A 186 -1.48 18.10 -11.10
N ALA A 187 -0.50 18.74 -11.71
CA ALA A 187 0.23 18.17 -12.84
C ALA A 187 1.00 16.92 -12.43
N TYR A 188 1.71 16.94 -11.30
CA TYR A 188 2.46 15.78 -10.80
C TYR A 188 1.55 14.64 -10.34
N LYS A 189 0.47 14.95 -9.64
CA LYS A 189 -0.54 13.92 -9.28
C LYS A 189 -1.15 13.29 -10.52
N LYS A 190 -1.42 14.07 -11.55
CA LYS A 190 -1.93 13.55 -12.82
C LYS A 190 -0.98 12.54 -13.45
N ILE A 191 0.34 12.78 -13.45
CA ILE A 191 1.34 11.81 -13.95
C ILE A 191 1.18 10.46 -13.26
N TYR A 192 1.04 10.47 -11.93
CA TYR A 192 0.83 9.24 -11.17
C TYR A 192 -0.48 8.54 -11.54
N TYR A 193 -1.60 9.26 -11.53
CA TYR A 193 -2.90 8.65 -11.81
C TYR A 193 -3.02 8.15 -13.26
N ASP A 194 -2.41 8.84 -14.21
CA ASP A 194 -2.34 8.39 -15.61
C ASP A 194 -1.51 7.09 -15.70
N HIS A 195 -0.40 7.00 -14.94
CA HIS A 195 0.45 5.80 -14.90
C HIS A 195 -0.27 4.57 -14.35
N ILE A 196 -1.02 4.72 -13.25
CA ILE A 196 -1.76 3.59 -12.64
C ILE A 196 -3.12 3.31 -13.30
N GLY A 197 -3.56 4.15 -14.23
CA GLY A 197 -4.87 4.04 -14.89
C GLY A 197 -6.06 4.33 -13.97
N ALA A 198 -5.88 5.09 -12.89
CA ALA A 198 -6.91 5.45 -11.92
C ALA A 198 -7.24 6.94 -11.99
N LYS A 199 -8.35 7.33 -11.34
CA LYS A 199 -8.68 8.74 -11.13
C LYS A 199 -8.38 9.13 -9.68
N GLU A 200 -7.98 10.39 -9.47
CA GLU A 200 -7.81 10.93 -8.12
C GLU A 200 -9.12 10.76 -7.32
N GLY A 201 -9.02 10.22 -6.10
CA GLY A 201 -10.18 9.93 -5.24
C GLY A 201 -10.95 8.66 -5.60
N SER A 202 -10.54 7.90 -6.61
CA SER A 202 -11.15 6.59 -6.85
C SER A 202 -10.78 5.63 -5.72
N PRO A 203 -11.72 4.75 -5.29
CA PRO A 203 -11.37 3.67 -4.39
C PRO A 203 -10.27 2.82 -5.03
N GLY A 204 -9.37 2.25 -4.21
CA GLY A 204 -8.38 1.29 -4.66
C GLY A 204 -9.04 0.14 -5.43
N ALA A 205 -8.29 -0.49 -6.32
CA ALA A 205 -8.78 -1.62 -7.09
C ALA A 205 -9.36 -2.68 -6.15
N ALA A 206 -10.62 -3.05 -6.33
CA ALA A 206 -11.20 -4.16 -5.62
C ALA A 206 -10.46 -5.43 -6.05
N SER A 207 -9.82 -6.10 -5.10
CA SER A 207 -9.22 -7.40 -5.31
C SER A 207 -10.33 -8.44 -5.22
N VAL A 208 -10.60 -9.12 -6.31
CA VAL A 208 -11.45 -10.31 -6.30
C VAL A 208 -10.52 -11.51 -6.39
N THR A 209 -10.49 -12.33 -5.35
CA THR A 209 -9.92 -13.67 -5.45
C THR A 209 -10.85 -14.46 -6.36
N ARG A 210 -10.38 -14.76 -7.55
CA ARG A 210 -11.14 -15.61 -8.48
C ARG A 210 -10.66 -17.03 -8.24
N ASP A 211 -11.55 -17.84 -7.70
CA ASP A 211 -11.34 -19.27 -7.70
C ASP A 211 -11.25 -19.76 -9.16
N GLN A 212 -10.10 -20.28 -9.51
CA GLN A 212 -9.84 -20.90 -10.82
C GLN A 212 -9.94 -22.42 -10.65
N ASP A 213 -11.06 -22.90 -10.19
CA ASP A 213 -11.32 -24.33 -10.20
C ASP A 213 -11.13 -24.88 -11.60
N ALA A 214 -10.44 -26.00 -11.66
CA ALA A 214 -10.23 -26.71 -12.91
C ALA A 214 -11.58 -26.98 -13.60
N PRO A 215 -11.70 -26.73 -14.90
CA PRO A 215 -12.95 -26.93 -15.60
C PRO A 215 -13.34 -28.39 -15.52
N GLY A 216 -14.33 -28.72 -14.74
CA GLY A 216 -14.85 -30.09 -14.61
C GLY A 216 -15.46 -30.46 -13.28
N THR A 217 -15.25 -29.73 -12.20
CA THR A 217 -15.92 -30.00 -10.93
C THR A 217 -17.35 -29.46 -10.93
N TRP A 218 -18.30 -30.31 -10.71
CA TRP A 218 -19.74 -30.00 -10.75
C TRP A 218 -20.21 -29.05 -9.64
N GLY A 219 -19.31 -28.61 -8.75
CA GLY A 219 -19.57 -27.70 -7.62
C GLY A 219 -19.56 -26.22 -7.97
N ASP A 220 -18.91 -25.83 -9.07
CA ASP A 220 -18.57 -24.45 -9.38
C ASP A 220 -19.62 -23.68 -10.22
N LYS A 221 -20.80 -24.22 -10.33
CA LYS A 221 -21.92 -23.47 -10.88
C LYS A 221 -22.52 -22.61 -9.79
N LEU A 222 -22.45 -21.28 -9.96
CA LEU A 222 -23.32 -20.33 -9.26
C LEU A 222 -24.77 -20.79 -9.37
N THR A 223 -25.19 -21.70 -8.52
CA THR A 223 -26.58 -22.05 -8.37
C THR A 223 -27.26 -20.96 -7.58
N HIS A 224 -27.81 -19.98 -8.26
CA HIS A 224 -28.85 -19.17 -7.67
C HIS A 224 -29.96 -20.12 -7.23
N LYS A 225 -30.05 -20.40 -5.93
CA LYS A 225 -31.27 -20.97 -5.36
C LYS A 225 -32.38 -19.97 -5.63
N GLN A 226 -33.06 -20.10 -6.75
CA GLN A 226 -34.37 -19.51 -6.90
C GLN A 226 -35.23 -20.10 -5.78
N LYS A 227 -35.53 -19.26 -4.77
CA LYS A 227 -36.63 -19.57 -3.86
C LYS A 227 -37.87 -19.57 -4.71
N TYR A 228 -38.30 -20.75 -5.10
CA TYR A 228 -39.66 -20.92 -5.57
C TYR A 228 -40.60 -20.64 -4.42
N ARG A 229 -41.63 -19.89 -4.72
CA ARG A 229 -42.76 -19.43 -3.95
C ARG A 229 -43.34 -20.48 -3.00
#